data_7c791b1731148be2e679314cecca1531
#
_entry.id   7c791b1731148be2e679314cecca1531
#
_cell.length_a   1.000
_cell.length_b   1.000
_cell.length_c   1.000
_cell.angle_alpha   90.00
_cell.angle_beta   90.00
_cell.angle_gamma   90.00
#
_symmetry.space_group_name_H-M   'P 1'
#
loop_
_entity.id
_entity.type
_entity.pdbx_description
1 polymer ?
#
loop_
_entity_poly.entity_id
_entity_poly.type
_entity_poly.pdbx_seq_one_letter_code
_entity_poly.pdbx_strand_id
1 'polypeptide(L)'
;MSGEIIHSVNPANELGEGIVWDHRSQTLLWTDIHGKKLFRMQWYNFEVTETSVPERLCAFGLTENPEKLIAAFETGFAYFSPATGEIKWLHKTYDVDTPQIRLNDGRMGRDKRFWVGSIVEDDTAPKAKLYALSPNGALNVYRDKIAIANGLGFSPDGQYIYFTDTPNQQIEVSKLTEPLKWHPFATTETHAYPDGATVDKEGNLWSAEWGAGRVTAYRPDGTVILRYPIPATQPSCCTFAGPDLKYLCVTSARVGLSETQISENPKEGSMFILKTDFAGLPEVLFPEKTL
;
A
#
# COMPACT_ATOMS: atom_id res chain seq x y z
N MET A 1 23.00 3.10 11.54
CA MET A 1 23.37 3.32 10.12
C MET A 1 22.11 3.38 9.31
N SER A 2 22.09 4.05 8.16
CA SER A 2 20.90 4.08 7.27
C SER A 2 20.62 2.67 6.74
N GLY A 3 19.34 2.26 6.73
CA GLY A 3 18.92 0.90 6.34
C GLY A 3 19.04 -0.16 7.44
N GLU A 4 19.43 0.22 8.65
CA GLU A 4 19.44 -0.71 9.78
C GLU A 4 18.00 -1.00 10.25
N ILE A 5 17.67 -2.30 10.36
CA ILE A 5 16.40 -2.72 10.96
C ILE A 5 16.52 -2.55 12.48
N ILE A 6 15.71 -1.64 13.02
CA ILE A 6 15.71 -1.32 14.45
C ILE A 6 14.63 -2.08 15.22
N HIS A 7 13.60 -2.55 14.53
CA HIS A 7 12.50 -3.31 15.12
C HIS A 7 11.79 -4.15 14.05
N SER A 8 11.16 -5.23 14.49
CA SER A 8 10.26 -6.02 13.64
C SER A 8 9.15 -6.64 14.48
N VAL A 9 7.98 -6.76 13.91
CA VAL A 9 6.82 -7.44 14.48
C VAL A 9 6.44 -8.58 13.55
N ASN A 10 6.20 -9.76 14.10
CA ASN A 10 5.80 -10.93 13.31
C ASN A 10 4.36 -11.36 13.63
N PRO A 11 3.35 -10.74 13.04
CA PRO A 11 1.96 -11.19 13.16
C PRO A 11 1.66 -12.38 12.25
N ALA A 12 2.65 -12.86 11.52
CA ALA A 12 2.53 -13.93 10.54
C ALA A 12 1.53 -13.61 9.41
N ASN A 13 1.59 -12.37 8.89
CA ASN A 13 0.68 -11.95 7.84
C ASN A 13 0.68 -12.93 6.66
N GLU A 14 -0.49 -13.38 6.27
CA GLU A 14 -0.66 -14.12 5.03
C GLU A 14 -0.39 -13.19 3.84
N LEU A 15 -0.96 -11.98 3.87
CA LEU A 15 -0.70 -10.91 2.92
C LEU A 15 -0.72 -9.55 3.64
N GLY A 16 0.41 -9.21 4.28
CA GLY A 16 0.58 -7.91 4.94
C GLY A 16 0.67 -6.80 3.91
N GLU A 17 -0.19 -5.76 4.02
CA GLU A 17 -0.37 -4.74 3.00
C GLU A 17 -0.87 -3.41 3.56
N GLY A 18 -1.02 -2.41 2.67
CA GLY A 18 -1.73 -1.16 2.95
C GLY A 18 -1.19 -0.39 4.15
N ILE A 19 0.14 -0.36 4.33
CA ILE A 19 0.74 0.26 5.51
C ILE A 19 0.66 1.79 5.48
N VAL A 20 0.17 2.39 6.57
CA VAL A 20 -0.09 3.83 6.71
C VAL A 20 0.34 4.33 8.09
N TRP A 21 0.93 5.51 8.15
CA TRP A 21 1.32 6.20 9.38
C TRP A 21 0.34 7.31 9.76
N ASP A 22 -0.34 7.17 10.89
CA ASP A 22 -1.15 8.27 11.45
C ASP A 22 -0.29 9.10 12.41
N HIS A 23 0.16 10.26 11.91
CA HIS A 23 0.98 11.20 12.68
C HIS A 23 0.23 11.86 13.84
N ARG A 24 -1.11 11.87 13.84
CA ARG A 24 -1.94 12.46 14.90
C ARG A 24 -1.92 11.60 16.16
N SER A 25 -2.04 10.29 15.98
CA SER A 25 -2.05 9.31 17.07
C SER A 25 -0.70 8.63 17.29
N GLN A 26 0.32 8.94 16.47
CA GLN A 26 1.63 8.27 16.47
C GLN A 26 1.47 6.74 16.36
N THR A 27 0.66 6.32 15.39
CA THR A 27 0.27 4.92 15.22
C THR A 27 0.55 4.47 13.80
N LEU A 28 1.15 3.30 13.66
CA LEU A 28 1.31 2.61 12.38
C LEU A 28 0.14 1.63 12.21
N LEU A 29 -0.51 1.68 11.04
CA LEU A 29 -1.60 0.78 10.68
C LEU A 29 -1.21 -0.02 9.44
N TRP A 30 -1.61 -1.30 9.37
CA TRP A 30 -1.52 -2.12 8.17
C TRP A 30 -2.60 -3.20 8.19
N THR A 31 -2.87 -3.78 7.02
CA THR A 31 -3.81 -4.89 6.89
C THR A 31 -3.08 -6.22 6.63
N ASP A 32 -3.68 -7.32 7.07
CA ASP A 32 -3.49 -8.64 6.47
C ASP A 32 -4.71 -8.92 5.61
N ILE A 33 -4.56 -8.76 4.30
CA ILE A 33 -5.69 -8.88 3.36
C ILE A 33 -6.34 -10.26 3.47
N HIS A 34 -5.53 -11.32 3.38
CA HIS A 34 -6.04 -12.69 3.40
C HIS A 34 -6.44 -13.14 4.81
N GLY A 35 -5.74 -12.68 5.83
CA GLY A 35 -6.07 -12.92 7.24
C GLY A 35 -7.30 -12.14 7.71
N LYS A 36 -7.82 -11.20 6.91
CA LYS A 36 -8.95 -10.31 7.24
C LYS A 36 -8.74 -9.60 8.58
N LYS A 37 -7.58 -8.95 8.71
CA LYS A 37 -7.18 -8.23 9.92
C LYS A 37 -6.70 -6.84 9.60
N LEU A 38 -7.02 -5.89 10.46
CA LEU A 38 -6.38 -4.59 10.55
C LEU A 38 -5.51 -4.58 11.80
N PHE A 39 -4.24 -4.30 11.64
CA PHE A 39 -3.28 -4.13 12.73
C PHE A 39 -3.05 -2.66 13.01
N ARG A 40 -2.79 -2.38 14.31
CA ARG A 40 -2.42 -1.05 14.80
C ARG A 40 -1.27 -1.21 15.78
N MET A 41 -0.18 -0.49 15.55
CA MET A 41 0.99 -0.47 16.44
C MET A 41 1.21 0.94 16.98
N GLN A 42 1.29 1.06 18.31
CA GLN A 42 1.68 2.29 18.98
C GLN A 42 3.19 2.50 18.87
N TRP A 43 3.61 3.66 18.40
CA TRP A 43 5.04 3.92 18.14
C TRP A 43 5.92 3.92 19.38
N TYR A 44 5.42 4.42 20.51
CA TYR A 44 6.21 4.64 21.70
C TYR A 44 6.59 3.36 22.47
N ASN A 45 5.84 2.28 22.32
CA ASN A 45 6.07 1.00 23.02
C ASN A 45 6.02 -0.23 22.10
N PHE A 46 5.75 -0.03 20.79
CA PHE A 46 5.57 -1.07 19.79
C PHE A 46 4.46 -2.09 20.10
N GLU A 47 3.52 -1.72 20.97
CA GLU A 47 2.38 -2.57 21.26
C GLU A 47 1.47 -2.67 20.04
N VAL A 48 1.17 -3.92 19.64
CA VAL A 48 0.33 -4.22 18.49
C VAL A 48 -1.01 -4.73 18.96
N THR A 49 -2.07 -4.16 18.39
CA THR A 49 -3.44 -4.66 18.51
C THR A 49 -3.95 -5.07 17.13
N GLU A 50 -4.85 -6.04 17.10
CA GLU A 50 -5.50 -6.50 15.88
C GLU A 50 -7.02 -6.36 15.96
N THR A 51 -7.64 -6.07 14.84
CA THR A 51 -9.10 -6.01 14.67
C THR A 51 -9.47 -6.90 13.48
N SER A 52 -10.35 -7.88 13.70
CA SER A 52 -10.90 -8.67 12.60
C SER A 52 -11.85 -7.84 11.76
N VAL A 53 -11.77 -8.01 10.43
CA VAL A 53 -12.65 -7.34 9.47
C VAL A 53 -13.50 -8.35 8.71
N PRO A 54 -14.74 -8.01 8.33
CA PRO A 54 -15.69 -8.99 7.77
C PRO A 54 -15.35 -9.41 6.33
N GLU A 55 -14.73 -8.51 5.56
CA GLU A 55 -14.22 -8.75 4.21
C GLU A 55 -12.72 -8.44 4.16
N ARG A 56 -12.01 -8.90 3.13
CA ARG A 56 -10.60 -8.56 2.90
C ARG A 56 -10.48 -7.03 2.77
N LEU A 57 -9.81 -6.39 3.72
CA LEU A 57 -9.46 -4.98 3.66
C LEU A 57 -8.17 -4.84 2.85
N CYS A 58 -8.28 -4.36 1.61
CA CYS A 58 -7.18 -4.36 0.66
C CYS A 58 -6.31 -3.11 0.79
N ALA A 59 -6.94 -1.94 0.95
CA ALA A 59 -6.25 -0.68 1.16
C ALA A 59 -7.13 0.26 2.00
N PHE A 60 -6.51 1.27 2.60
CA PHE A 60 -7.24 2.30 3.32
C PHE A 60 -6.44 3.61 3.38
N GLY A 61 -7.14 4.69 3.66
CA GLY A 61 -6.57 5.99 3.94
C GLY A 61 -7.15 6.59 5.21
N LEU A 62 -6.39 7.51 5.82
CA LEU A 62 -6.85 8.27 6.98
C LEU A 62 -7.91 9.29 6.54
N THR A 63 -8.92 9.52 7.38
CA THR A 63 -9.89 10.60 7.17
C THR A 63 -9.66 11.76 8.13
N GLU A 64 -10.32 12.89 7.92
CA GLU A 64 -10.30 14.01 8.86
C GLU A 64 -10.87 13.61 10.23
N ASN A 65 -11.80 12.64 10.28
CA ASN A 65 -12.27 12.03 11.53
C ASN A 65 -11.33 10.88 11.94
N PRO A 66 -10.58 10.99 13.07
CA PRO A 66 -9.60 9.99 13.47
C PRO A 66 -10.20 8.62 13.82
N GLU A 67 -11.53 8.54 14.01
CA GLU A 67 -12.23 7.29 14.32
C GLU A 67 -12.61 6.49 13.07
N LYS A 68 -12.40 7.07 11.86
CA LYS A 68 -12.80 6.46 10.60
C LYS A 68 -11.65 6.36 9.62
N LEU A 69 -11.73 5.36 8.78
CA LEU A 69 -10.89 5.18 7.59
C LEU A 69 -11.75 5.28 6.34
N ILE A 70 -11.21 5.82 5.26
CA ILE A 70 -11.69 5.52 3.93
C ILE A 70 -11.07 4.19 3.53
N ALA A 71 -11.89 3.20 3.16
CA ALA A 71 -11.48 1.81 3.01
C ALA A 71 -11.84 1.27 1.63
N ALA A 72 -10.95 0.46 1.08
CA ALA A 72 -11.18 -0.40 -0.07
C ALA A 72 -11.20 -1.84 0.43
N PHE A 73 -12.39 -2.38 0.61
CA PHE A 73 -12.60 -3.80 0.82
C PHE A 73 -12.54 -4.54 -0.52
N GLU A 74 -12.41 -5.85 -0.50
CA GLU A 74 -12.36 -6.65 -1.74
C GLU A 74 -13.49 -6.34 -2.73
N THR A 75 -14.68 -6.01 -2.22
CA THR A 75 -15.88 -5.78 -3.03
C THR A 75 -16.19 -4.32 -3.30
N GLY A 76 -15.54 -3.36 -2.64
CA GLY A 76 -15.87 -1.95 -2.86
C GLY A 76 -15.31 -0.97 -1.85
N PHE A 77 -15.78 0.26 -1.96
CA PHE A 77 -15.35 1.41 -1.18
C PHE A 77 -16.32 1.73 -0.06
N ALA A 78 -15.80 2.04 1.12
CA ALA A 78 -16.62 2.35 2.29
C ALA A 78 -15.89 3.32 3.24
N TYR A 79 -16.66 3.98 4.12
CA TYR A 79 -16.11 4.40 5.40
C TYR A 79 -16.13 3.22 6.37
N PHE A 80 -15.07 3.06 7.12
CA PHE A 80 -14.90 2.00 8.09
C PHE A 80 -14.50 2.58 9.46
N SER A 81 -15.19 2.16 10.52
CA SER A 81 -14.87 2.52 11.90
C SER A 81 -14.25 1.31 12.61
N PRO A 82 -12.92 1.22 12.75
CA PRO A 82 -12.27 0.04 13.31
C PRO A 82 -12.71 -0.30 14.75
N ALA A 83 -13.03 0.71 15.55
CA ALA A 83 -13.44 0.52 16.95
C ALA A 83 -14.81 -0.15 17.11
N THR A 84 -15.73 0.06 16.17
CA THR A 84 -17.10 -0.47 16.22
C THR A 84 -17.35 -1.58 15.21
N GLY A 85 -16.48 -1.72 14.20
CA GLY A 85 -16.68 -2.61 13.06
C GLY A 85 -17.70 -2.08 12.04
N GLU A 86 -18.20 -0.85 12.20
CA GLU A 86 -19.20 -0.26 11.30
C GLU A 86 -18.62 0.00 9.93
N ILE A 87 -19.33 -0.45 8.88
CA ILE A 87 -19.00 -0.22 7.48
C ILE A 87 -20.15 0.55 6.82
N LYS A 88 -19.86 1.76 6.37
CA LYS A 88 -20.80 2.56 5.57
C LYS A 88 -20.36 2.51 4.11
N TRP A 89 -20.99 1.64 3.33
CA TRP A 89 -20.68 1.48 1.90
C TRP A 89 -20.95 2.74 1.09
N LEU A 90 -19.99 3.07 0.23
CA LEU A 90 -20.08 4.15 -0.76
C LEU A 90 -20.32 3.58 -2.16
N HIS A 91 -19.54 2.58 -2.55
CA HIS A 91 -19.65 1.90 -3.84
C HIS A 91 -19.33 0.42 -3.68
N LYS A 92 -20.16 -0.45 -4.26
CA LYS A 92 -19.83 -1.86 -4.52
C LYS A 92 -19.37 -1.97 -5.97
N THR A 93 -18.15 -2.47 -6.19
CA THR A 93 -17.52 -2.58 -7.51
C THR A 93 -17.46 -4.02 -8.01
N TYR A 94 -17.36 -4.96 -7.09
CA TYR A 94 -17.24 -6.39 -7.37
C TYR A 94 -18.18 -7.19 -6.49
N ASP A 95 -18.46 -8.42 -6.90
CA ASP A 95 -19.30 -9.35 -6.18
C ASP A 95 -18.43 -10.42 -5.51
N VAL A 96 -18.70 -10.75 -4.26
CA VAL A 96 -18.02 -11.83 -3.52
C VAL A 96 -18.25 -13.20 -4.14
N ASP A 97 -19.35 -13.38 -4.87
CA ASP A 97 -19.69 -14.64 -5.55
C ASP A 97 -18.97 -14.80 -6.90
N THR A 98 -18.29 -13.77 -7.37
CA THR A 98 -17.42 -13.82 -8.56
C THR A 98 -15.98 -13.45 -8.18
N PRO A 99 -15.26 -14.31 -7.45
CA PRO A 99 -14.03 -13.97 -6.72
C PRO A 99 -12.79 -13.73 -7.60
N GLN A 100 -12.94 -13.59 -8.89
CA GLN A 100 -11.80 -13.44 -9.82
C GLN A 100 -11.19 -12.04 -9.79
N ILE A 101 -11.89 -11.02 -9.32
CA ILE A 101 -11.41 -9.64 -9.26
C ILE A 101 -11.76 -9.05 -7.90
N ARG A 102 -10.78 -8.46 -7.24
CA ARG A 102 -10.95 -7.66 -6.01
C ARG A 102 -10.22 -6.33 -6.08
N LEU A 103 -10.55 -5.41 -5.20
CA LEU A 103 -9.68 -4.27 -4.96
C LEU A 103 -8.33 -4.76 -4.37
N ASN A 104 -7.25 -4.01 -4.60
CA ASN A 104 -5.89 -4.35 -4.20
C ASN A 104 -5.19 -3.16 -3.56
N ASP A 105 -4.03 -2.73 -4.08
CA ASP A 105 -3.27 -1.61 -3.55
C ASP A 105 -4.02 -0.28 -3.69
N GLY A 106 -3.82 0.61 -2.71
CA GLY A 106 -4.43 1.93 -2.72
C GLY A 106 -3.73 2.93 -1.81
N ARG A 107 -3.78 4.20 -2.22
CA ARG A 107 -3.16 5.28 -1.47
C ARG A 107 -3.92 6.59 -1.62
N MET A 108 -3.84 7.43 -0.60
CA MET A 108 -4.33 8.81 -0.67
C MET A 108 -3.45 9.64 -1.59
N GLY A 109 -4.05 10.20 -2.63
CA GLY A 109 -3.39 11.17 -3.51
C GLY A 109 -3.25 12.55 -2.86
N ARG A 110 -2.25 13.34 -3.31
CA ARG A 110 -2.10 14.76 -2.88
C ARG A 110 -3.27 15.62 -3.37
N ASP A 111 -4.04 15.13 -4.32
CA ASP A 111 -5.29 15.69 -4.82
C ASP A 111 -6.51 15.38 -3.94
N LYS A 112 -6.30 14.75 -2.78
CA LYS A 112 -7.32 14.33 -1.81
C LYS A 112 -8.27 13.25 -2.32
N ARG A 113 -7.96 12.60 -3.45
CA ARG A 113 -8.68 11.41 -3.93
C ARG A 113 -8.06 10.16 -3.31
N PHE A 114 -8.90 9.16 -3.03
CA PHE A 114 -8.44 7.83 -2.65
C PHE A 114 -8.30 6.99 -3.91
N TRP A 115 -7.06 6.74 -4.33
CA TRP A 115 -6.72 5.96 -5.50
C TRP A 115 -6.56 4.51 -5.14
N VAL A 116 -7.22 3.62 -5.88
CA VAL A 116 -7.20 2.18 -5.60
C VAL A 116 -7.21 1.42 -6.91
N GLY A 117 -6.28 0.49 -7.02
CA GLY A 117 -6.26 -0.49 -8.09
C GLY A 117 -6.99 -1.78 -7.71
N SER A 118 -7.23 -2.62 -8.70
CA SER A 118 -7.75 -3.96 -8.51
C SER A 118 -6.78 -5.01 -9.05
N ILE A 119 -7.04 -6.28 -8.74
CA ILE A 119 -6.27 -7.45 -9.18
C ILE A 119 -7.22 -8.50 -9.76
N VAL A 120 -6.76 -9.21 -10.76
CA VAL A 120 -7.36 -10.46 -11.23
C VAL A 120 -6.63 -11.61 -10.56
N GLU A 121 -7.33 -12.40 -9.73
CA GLU A 121 -6.69 -13.42 -8.88
C GLU A 121 -6.48 -14.77 -9.58
N ASP A 122 -7.12 -14.99 -10.72
CA ASP A 122 -7.12 -16.28 -11.43
C ASP A 122 -6.27 -16.29 -12.71
N ASP A 123 -5.39 -15.31 -12.88
CA ASP A 123 -4.51 -15.14 -14.05
C ASP A 123 -5.24 -15.19 -15.42
N THR A 124 -6.55 -14.91 -15.42
CA THR A 124 -7.32 -14.78 -16.67
C THR A 124 -7.00 -13.47 -17.37
N ALA A 125 -7.75 -13.08 -18.37
CA ALA A 125 -7.50 -11.85 -19.12
C ALA A 125 -7.44 -10.60 -18.19
N PRO A 126 -6.54 -9.62 -18.43
CA PRO A 126 -6.41 -8.42 -17.62
C PRO A 126 -7.70 -7.59 -17.65
N LYS A 127 -8.47 -7.64 -16.58
CA LYS A 127 -9.78 -6.98 -16.42
C LYS A 127 -9.81 -6.00 -15.25
N ALA A 128 -8.72 -5.96 -14.49
CA ALA A 128 -8.60 -5.06 -13.35
C ALA A 128 -8.52 -3.60 -13.81
N LYS A 129 -8.77 -2.69 -12.89
CA LYS A 129 -8.89 -1.26 -13.14
C LYS A 129 -8.18 -0.44 -12.07
N LEU A 130 -7.84 0.79 -12.42
CA LEU A 130 -7.42 1.84 -11.49
C LEU A 130 -8.58 2.81 -11.29
N TYR A 131 -8.98 2.98 -10.04
CA TYR A 131 -10.06 3.87 -9.62
C TYR A 131 -9.53 5.06 -8.83
N ALA A 132 -10.29 6.14 -8.81
CA ALA A 132 -10.15 7.20 -7.83
C ALA A 132 -11.52 7.60 -7.27
N LEU A 133 -11.64 7.52 -5.95
CA LEU A 133 -12.78 7.99 -5.20
C LEU A 133 -12.52 9.44 -4.75
N SER A 134 -13.36 10.34 -5.21
CA SER A 134 -13.28 11.76 -4.87
C SER A 134 -14.03 12.08 -3.57
N PRO A 135 -13.68 13.17 -2.85
CA PRO A 135 -14.37 13.57 -1.63
C PRO A 135 -15.86 13.84 -1.80
N ASN A 136 -16.31 14.16 -3.02
CA ASN A 136 -17.73 14.33 -3.34
C ASN A 136 -18.49 13.01 -3.52
N GLY A 137 -17.82 11.86 -3.36
CA GLY A 137 -18.38 10.54 -3.54
C GLY A 137 -18.32 10.02 -4.98
N ALA A 138 -17.83 10.78 -5.95
CA ALA A 138 -17.69 10.29 -7.32
C ALA A 138 -16.56 9.26 -7.42
N LEU A 139 -16.84 8.11 -8.03
CA LEU A 139 -15.89 7.06 -8.34
C LEU A 139 -15.63 7.04 -9.85
N ASN A 140 -14.38 7.26 -10.24
CA ASN A 140 -13.98 7.28 -11.65
C ASN A 140 -12.95 6.20 -11.95
N VAL A 141 -12.96 5.66 -13.16
CA VAL A 141 -11.97 4.74 -13.70
C VAL A 141 -10.96 5.54 -14.52
N TYR A 142 -9.66 5.34 -14.22
CA TYR A 142 -8.55 6.05 -14.88
C TYR A 142 -7.69 5.15 -15.77
N ARG A 143 -7.75 3.84 -15.56
CA ARG A 143 -7.08 2.83 -16.38
C ARG A 143 -7.85 1.51 -16.31
N ASP A 144 -7.87 0.76 -17.38
CA ASP A 144 -8.41 -0.60 -17.48
C ASP A 144 -7.36 -1.56 -18.05
N LYS A 145 -7.73 -2.83 -18.21
CA LYS A 145 -6.88 -3.89 -18.77
C LYS A 145 -5.59 -4.09 -17.94
N ILE A 146 -5.71 -4.07 -16.64
CA ILE A 146 -4.66 -4.31 -15.69
C ILE A 146 -4.77 -5.76 -15.20
N ALA A 147 -3.64 -6.42 -14.95
CA ALA A 147 -3.60 -7.71 -14.29
C ALA A 147 -3.54 -7.53 -12.76
N ILE A 148 -2.50 -6.84 -12.26
CA ILE A 148 -2.25 -6.62 -10.82
C ILE A 148 -1.84 -5.16 -10.62
N ALA A 149 -2.77 -4.33 -10.18
CA ALA A 149 -2.50 -2.93 -9.90
C ALA A 149 -1.78 -2.76 -8.56
N ASN A 150 -0.62 -2.09 -8.61
CA ASN A 150 0.25 -1.82 -7.45
C ASN A 150 1.02 -0.50 -7.62
N GLY A 151 1.92 -0.21 -6.68
CA GLY A 151 2.94 0.82 -6.77
C GLY A 151 2.43 2.24 -6.76
N LEU A 152 1.25 2.48 -6.16
CA LEU A 152 0.69 3.82 -6.09
C LEU A 152 1.55 4.75 -5.23
N GLY A 153 2.05 5.81 -5.85
CA GLY A 153 2.82 6.88 -5.22
C GLY A 153 2.50 8.24 -5.83
N PHE A 154 2.72 9.31 -5.08
CA PHE A 154 2.42 10.67 -5.52
C PHE A 154 3.59 11.59 -5.22
N SER A 155 4.01 12.40 -6.20
CA SER A 155 5.06 13.38 -6.00
C SER A 155 4.66 14.39 -4.90
N PRO A 156 5.64 14.97 -4.18
CA PRO A 156 5.36 15.89 -3.06
C PRO A 156 4.50 17.11 -3.45
N ASP A 157 4.68 17.58 -4.68
CA ASP A 157 3.93 18.69 -5.27
C ASP A 157 2.55 18.31 -5.82
N GLY A 158 2.21 17.01 -5.79
CA GLY A 158 0.95 16.46 -6.30
C GLY A 158 0.81 16.51 -7.83
N GLN A 159 1.90 16.74 -8.57
CA GLN A 159 1.83 16.83 -10.03
C GLN A 159 1.94 15.47 -10.74
N TYR A 160 2.53 14.46 -10.08
CA TYR A 160 2.77 13.14 -10.67
C TYR A 160 2.18 12.02 -9.84
N ILE A 161 1.72 10.99 -10.53
CA ILE A 161 1.30 9.70 -9.99
C ILE A 161 2.19 8.61 -10.56
N TYR A 162 2.65 7.71 -9.70
CA TYR A 162 3.35 6.48 -10.05
C TYR A 162 2.39 5.30 -9.96
N PHE A 163 2.62 4.29 -10.79
CA PHE A 163 1.78 3.10 -10.88
C PHE A 163 2.57 1.94 -11.48
N THR A 164 2.20 0.72 -11.14
CA THR A 164 2.69 -0.48 -11.81
C THR A 164 1.56 -1.48 -12.06
N ASP A 165 1.62 -2.16 -13.19
CA ASP A 165 0.96 -3.44 -13.41
C ASP A 165 2.04 -4.50 -13.17
N THR A 166 2.02 -5.09 -11.98
CA THR A 166 3.13 -5.87 -11.38
C THR A 166 3.79 -6.89 -12.32
N PRO A 167 3.03 -7.70 -13.11
CA PRO A 167 3.65 -8.69 -14.00
C PRO A 167 4.54 -8.08 -15.09
N ASN A 168 4.34 -6.81 -15.42
CA ASN A 168 5.14 -6.12 -16.43
C ASN A 168 6.53 -5.72 -15.93
N GLN A 169 6.79 -5.81 -14.61
CA GLN A 169 8.06 -5.42 -13.98
C GLN A 169 8.52 -4.00 -14.35
N GLN A 170 7.56 -3.13 -14.65
CA GLN A 170 7.78 -1.75 -15.03
C GLN A 170 6.97 -0.82 -14.13
N ILE A 171 7.65 0.17 -13.56
CA ILE A 171 7.02 1.30 -12.91
C ILE A 171 6.78 2.38 -13.96
N GLU A 172 5.60 2.93 -13.97
CA GLU A 172 5.17 4.00 -14.86
C GLU A 172 4.87 5.27 -14.09
N VAL A 173 4.95 6.40 -14.75
CA VAL A 173 4.62 7.73 -14.21
C VAL A 173 3.69 8.47 -15.16
N SER A 174 2.75 9.22 -14.62
CA SER A 174 1.92 10.16 -15.36
C SER A 174 1.85 11.50 -14.64
N LYS A 175 1.70 12.60 -15.39
CA LYS A 175 1.19 13.83 -14.79
C LYS A 175 -0.23 13.59 -14.31
N LEU A 176 -0.56 14.11 -13.11
CA LEU A 176 -1.89 13.99 -12.51
C LEU A 176 -2.86 15.04 -13.13
N THR A 177 -2.88 15.08 -14.46
CA THR A 177 -3.77 15.90 -15.28
C THR A 177 -4.59 14.99 -16.19
N GLU A 178 -5.86 15.28 -16.39
CA GLU A 178 -6.75 14.44 -17.18
C GLU A 178 -6.67 14.78 -18.66
N PRO A 179 -6.61 13.77 -19.56
CA PRO A 179 -6.45 12.34 -19.26
C PRO A 179 -5.02 11.99 -18.83
N LEU A 180 -4.88 10.96 -17.99
CA LEU A 180 -3.56 10.45 -17.60
C LEU A 180 -2.82 9.89 -18.82
N LYS A 181 -1.52 10.20 -18.92
CA LYS A 181 -0.62 9.70 -19.95
C LYS A 181 0.57 9.03 -19.30
N TRP A 182 0.58 7.70 -19.33
CA TRP A 182 1.59 6.87 -18.70
C TRP A 182 2.86 6.77 -19.54
N HIS A 183 3.99 6.91 -18.87
CA HIS A 183 5.32 6.79 -19.46
C HIS A 183 6.18 5.85 -18.59
N PRO A 184 7.10 5.07 -19.19
CA PRO A 184 8.06 4.30 -18.42
C PRO A 184 8.85 5.20 -17.47
N PHE A 185 8.98 4.74 -16.21
CA PHE A 185 9.77 5.42 -15.19
C PHE A 185 10.99 4.60 -14.79
N ALA A 186 10.78 3.32 -14.41
CA ALA A 186 11.86 2.40 -14.08
C ALA A 186 11.45 0.96 -14.41
N THR A 187 12.43 0.11 -14.68
CA THR A 187 12.24 -1.34 -14.85
C THR A 187 12.95 -2.05 -13.71
N THR A 188 12.27 -2.98 -13.08
CA THR A 188 12.86 -3.80 -12.01
C THR A 188 13.65 -4.98 -12.59
N GLU A 189 14.52 -5.57 -11.77
CA GLU A 189 15.29 -6.74 -12.17
C GLU A 189 14.39 -7.99 -12.30
N THR A 190 14.89 -9.02 -12.98
CA THR A 190 14.21 -10.31 -13.08
C THR A 190 13.89 -10.86 -11.69
N HIS A 191 12.65 -11.32 -11.49
CA HIS A 191 12.09 -11.79 -10.21
C HIS A 191 11.92 -10.72 -9.12
N ALA A 192 12.14 -9.45 -9.43
CA ALA A 192 11.80 -8.34 -8.58
C ALA A 192 10.49 -7.71 -9.07
N TYR A 193 9.37 -8.08 -8.47
CA TYR A 193 8.06 -7.60 -8.87
C TYR A 193 7.71 -6.34 -8.07
N PRO A 194 7.55 -5.16 -8.71
CA PRO A 194 7.22 -3.94 -7.99
C PRO A 194 5.82 -4.07 -7.38
N ASP A 195 5.74 -3.79 -6.08
CA ASP A 195 4.54 -3.90 -5.27
C ASP A 195 4.22 -2.55 -4.61
N GLY A 196 3.70 -2.48 -3.40
CA GLY A 196 3.34 -1.24 -2.74
C GLY A 196 4.49 -0.24 -2.63
N ALA A 197 4.18 1.04 -2.80
CA ALA A 197 5.18 2.10 -2.87
C ALA A 197 4.82 3.34 -2.03
N THR A 198 5.82 4.17 -1.76
CA THR A 198 5.67 5.49 -1.14
C THR A 198 6.64 6.49 -1.76
N VAL A 199 6.43 7.79 -1.52
CA VAL A 199 7.33 8.85 -2.00
C VAL A 199 7.83 9.67 -0.81
N ASP A 200 9.14 9.95 -0.77
CA ASP A 200 9.73 10.78 0.26
C ASP A 200 9.58 12.29 -0.04
N LYS A 201 9.99 13.13 0.91
CA LYS A 201 9.87 14.59 0.76
C LYS A 201 10.72 15.20 -0.36
N GLU A 202 11.73 14.47 -0.83
CA GLU A 202 12.64 14.88 -1.91
C GLU A 202 12.12 14.41 -3.27
N GLY A 203 11.01 13.64 -3.29
CA GLY A 203 10.35 13.13 -4.49
C GLY A 203 10.87 11.77 -4.94
N ASN A 204 11.72 11.10 -4.15
CA ASN A 204 12.20 9.77 -4.49
C ASN A 204 11.08 8.75 -4.25
N LEU A 205 10.89 7.84 -5.21
CA LEU A 205 9.94 6.73 -5.10
C LEU A 205 10.62 5.55 -4.39
N TRP A 206 9.96 5.00 -3.39
CA TRP A 206 10.34 3.80 -2.65
C TRP A 206 9.36 2.69 -2.97
N SER A 207 9.85 1.62 -3.60
CA SER A 207 9.03 0.48 -4.05
C SER A 207 9.47 -0.78 -3.32
N ALA A 208 8.54 -1.46 -2.69
CA ALA A 208 8.74 -2.84 -2.26
C ALA A 208 8.86 -3.73 -3.50
N GLU A 209 9.80 -4.68 -3.48
CA GLU A 209 10.04 -5.60 -4.58
C GLU A 209 9.77 -7.03 -4.13
N TRP A 210 8.55 -7.49 -4.39
CA TRP A 210 8.11 -8.85 -4.12
C TRP A 210 8.98 -9.88 -4.83
N GLY A 211 9.41 -10.91 -4.13
CA GLY A 211 10.29 -11.96 -4.62
C GLY A 211 11.78 -11.61 -4.57
N ALA A 212 12.13 -10.32 -4.37
CA ALA A 212 13.52 -9.87 -4.34
C ALA A 212 14.04 -9.55 -2.93
N GLY A 213 13.20 -9.62 -1.89
CA GLY A 213 13.59 -9.41 -0.49
C GLY A 213 14.18 -8.02 -0.23
N ARG A 214 13.63 -6.96 -0.84
CA ARG A 214 14.17 -5.61 -0.70
C ARG A 214 13.16 -4.51 -0.97
N VAL A 215 13.52 -3.28 -0.57
CA VAL A 215 12.91 -2.03 -1.04
C VAL A 215 13.93 -1.27 -1.85
N THR A 216 13.57 -0.79 -3.04
CA THR A 216 14.40 0.02 -3.92
C THR A 216 13.93 1.46 -3.93
N ALA A 217 14.87 2.40 -3.77
CA ALA A 217 14.62 3.83 -3.88
C ALA A 217 15.09 4.35 -5.25
N TYR A 218 14.22 5.12 -5.90
CA TYR A 218 14.45 5.72 -7.22
C TYR A 218 14.40 7.24 -7.14
N ARG A 219 15.33 7.94 -7.81
CA ARG A 219 15.21 9.39 -8.03
C ARG A 219 13.99 9.73 -8.90
N PRO A 220 13.59 11.00 -8.94
CA PRO A 220 12.51 11.45 -9.83
C PRO A 220 12.77 11.20 -11.34
N ASP A 221 14.00 10.94 -11.72
CA ASP A 221 14.40 10.57 -13.10
C ASP A 221 14.37 9.05 -13.36
N GLY A 222 13.97 8.24 -12.37
CA GLY A 222 13.90 6.78 -12.46
C GLY A 222 15.23 6.06 -12.15
N THR A 223 16.30 6.78 -11.84
CA THR A 223 17.58 6.15 -11.47
C THR A 223 17.58 5.62 -10.05
N VAL A 224 18.15 4.42 -9.84
CA VAL A 224 18.26 3.81 -8.51
C VAL A 224 19.21 4.62 -7.62
N ILE A 225 18.77 4.93 -6.41
CA ILE A 225 19.60 5.54 -5.35
C ILE A 225 20.28 4.45 -4.53
N LEU A 226 19.45 3.54 -3.99
CA LEU A 226 19.90 2.48 -3.11
C LEU A 226 18.85 1.36 -3.03
N ARG A 227 19.25 0.27 -2.39
CA ARG A 227 18.38 -0.86 -2.07
C ARG A 227 18.58 -1.24 -0.61
N TYR A 228 17.48 -1.36 0.14
CA TYR A 228 17.50 -1.87 1.51
C TYR A 228 17.05 -3.33 1.51
N PRO A 229 17.92 -4.28 1.93
CA PRO A 229 17.53 -5.67 2.08
C PRO A 229 16.50 -5.81 3.21
N ILE A 230 15.47 -6.58 2.93
CA ILE A 230 14.43 -6.96 3.90
C ILE A 230 14.57 -8.45 4.16
N PRO A 231 14.59 -8.91 5.44
CA PRO A 231 14.77 -10.32 5.76
C PRO A 231 13.45 -11.11 5.63
N ALA A 232 12.75 -10.90 4.53
CA ALA A 232 11.61 -11.65 4.06
C ALA A 232 11.66 -11.68 2.53
N THR A 233 11.22 -12.78 1.93
CA THR A 233 11.28 -12.98 0.48
C THR A 233 10.33 -12.06 -0.27
N GLN A 234 9.18 -11.74 0.36
CA GLN A 234 8.05 -11.04 -0.24
C GLN A 234 7.72 -9.74 0.50
N PRO A 235 8.59 -8.69 0.47
CA PRO A 235 8.17 -7.36 0.88
C PRO A 235 7.04 -6.90 -0.03
N SER A 236 5.97 -6.38 0.57
CA SER A 236 4.71 -6.10 -0.13
C SER A 236 4.40 -4.61 -0.21
N CYS A 237 4.50 -3.86 0.90
CA CYS A 237 4.20 -2.44 0.92
C CYS A 237 5.16 -1.68 1.84
N CYS A 238 5.28 -0.36 1.64
CA CYS A 238 6.12 0.47 2.49
C CYS A 238 5.54 1.86 2.72
N THR A 239 5.89 2.45 3.88
CA THR A 239 5.58 3.84 4.23
C THR A 239 6.65 4.42 5.14
N PHE A 240 6.74 5.75 5.19
CA PHE A 240 7.54 6.45 6.20
C PHE A 240 6.73 6.69 7.46
N ALA A 241 7.36 6.49 8.61
CA ALA A 241 6.74 6.61 9.93
C ALA A 241 7.66 7.27 10.96
N GLY A 242 7.16 7.37 12.18
CA GLY A 242 7.86 7.99 13.30
C GLY A 242 7.67 9.49 13.39
N PRO A 243 8.02 10.12 14.53
CA PRO A 243 7.76 11.53 14.78
C PRO A 243 8.40 12.47 13.75
N ASP A 244 9.54 12.08 13.20
CA ASP A 244 10.31 12.83 12.19
C ASP A 244 10.18 12.25 10.77
N LEU A 245 9.33 11.21 10.60
CA LEU A 245 9.11 10.49 9.34
C LEU A 245 10.41 9.92 8.71
N LYS A 246 11.38 9.54 9.54
CA LYS A 246 12.68 9.00 9.11
C LYS A 246 12.82 7.50 9.28
N TYR A 247 11.73 6.81 9.45
CA TYR A 247 11.71 5.35 9.55
C TYR A 247 10.90 4.78 8.40
N LEU A 248 11.53 3.92 7.61
CA LEU A 248 10.84 3.17 6.56
C LEU A 248 10.25 1.91 7.20
N CYS A 249 8.93 1.80 7.17
CA CYS A 249 8.20 0.63 7.64
C CYS A 249 7.76 -0.20 6.43
N VAL A 250 8.01 -1.51 6.48
CA VAL A 250 7.82 -2.42 5.35
C VAL A 250 7.04 -3.64 5.81
N THR A 251 5.91 -3.93 5.16
CA THR A 251 5.17 -5.18 5.34
C THR A 251 5.71 -6.29 4.45
N SER A 252 5.41 -7.52 4.78
CA SER A 252 5.72 -8.69 3.96
C SER A 252 4.61 -9.74 4.03
N ALA A 253 4.69 -10.75 3.16
CA ALA A 253 3.66 -11.76 2.98
C ALA A 253 4.22 -13.18 3.05
N ARG A 254 3.34 -14.13 3.42
CA ARG A 254 3.58 -15.58 3.39
C ARG A 254 2.87 -16.27 2.23
N VAL A 255 1.90 -15.62 1.61
CA VAL A 255 1.08 -16.24 0.56
C VAL A 255 1.95 -16.85 -0.54
N GLY A 256 1.64 -18.09 -0.90
CA GLY A 256 2.37 -18.83 -1.93
C GLY A 256 3.71 -19.43 -1.48
N LEU A 257 4.19 -19.18 -0.26
CA LEU A 257 5.35 -19.83 0.30
C LEU A 257 4.99 -21.21 0.86
N SER A 258 5.88 -22.19 0.66
CA SER A 258 5.74 -23.50 1.26
C SER A 258 6.03 -23.47 2.77
N GLU A 259 5.54 -24.47 3.52
CA GLU A 259 5.85 -24.64 4.94
C GLU A 259 7.35 -24.71 5.20
N THR A 260 8.12 -25.33 4.29
CA THR A 260 9.58 -25.39 4.36
C THR A 260 10.18 -23.99 4.30
N GLN A 261 9.81 -23.16 3.33
CA GLN A 261 10.30 -21.79 3.20
C GLN A 261 9.95 -20.96 4.45
N ILE A 262 8.73 -21.09 4.98
CA ILE A 262 8.32 -20.38 6.19
C ILE A 262 9.11 -20.86 7.41
N SER A 263 9.40 -22.17 7.53
CA SER A 263 10.19 -22.71 8.64
C SER A 263 11.66 -22.32 8.58
N GLU A 264 12.23 -22.22 7.38
CA GLU A 264 13.61 -21.78 7.15
C GLU A 264 13.79 -20.28 7.40
N ASN A 265 12.77 -19.49 7.13
CA ASN A 265 12.77 -18.05 7.43
C ASN A 265 11.53 -17.65 8.26
N PRO A 266 11.60 -17.73 9.59
CA PRO A 266 10.48 -17.35 10.47
C PRO A 266 10.07 -15.89 10.40
N LYS A 267 10.82 -15.03 9.65
CA LYS A 267 10.49 -13.61 9.47
C LYS A 267 9.54 -13.35 8.30
N GLU A 268 9.19 -14.36 7.52
CA GLU A 268 8.17 -14.23 6.48
C GLU A 268 6.83 -13.78 7.08
N GLY A 269 6.17 -12.82 6.45
CA GLY A 269 4.92 -12.21 6.95
C GLY A 269 5.12 -11.22 8.11
N SER A 270 6.35 -10.79 8.36
CA SER A 270 6.64 -9.74 9.36
C SER A 270 6.46 -8.33 8.80
N MET A 271 6.34 -7.36 9.70
CA MET A 271 6.52 -5.93 9.44
C MET A 271 7.86 -5.49 10.02
N PHE A 272 8.63 -4.72 9.25
CA PHE A 272 9.98 -4.26 9.61
C PHE A 272 10.03 -2.74 9.70
N ILE A 273 10.85 -2.23 10.61
CA ILE A 273 11.13 -0.79 10.77
C ILE A 273 12.62 -0.57 10.56
N LEU A 274 12.96 0.21 9.54
CA LEU A 274 14.33 0.56 9.19
C LEU A 274 14.57 2.04 9.49
N LYS A 275 15.69 2.37 10.09
CA LYS A 275 16.14 3.75 10.21
C LYS A 275 16.72 4.23 8.88
N THR A 276 16.37 5.44 8.44
CA THR A 276 16.85 5.98 7.16
C THR A 276 17.28 7.44 7.30
N ASP A 277 18.14 7.90 6.39
CA ASP A 277 18.54 9.30 6.26
C ASP A 277 17.52 10.13 5.47
N PHE A 278 16.54 9.48 4.84
CA PHE A 278 15.45 10.11 4.10
C PHE A 278 14.25 10.34 5.02
N ALA A 279 13.42 11.29 4.67
CA ALA A 279 12.20 11.57 5.41
C ALA A 279 10.98 11.55 4.48
N GLY A 280 9.91 10.91 4.95
CA GLY A 280 8.63 10.89 4.26
C GLY A 280 7.86 12.21 4.38
N LEU A 281 6.60 12.13 4.00
CA LEU A 281 5.61 13.20 4.09
C LEU A 281 4.42 12.73 4.92
N PRO A 282 3.76 13.62 5.66
CA PRO A 282 2.51 13.28 6.33
C PRO A 282 1.48 12.75 5.32
N GLU A 283 0.70 11.75 5.74
CA GLU A 283 -0.41 11.25 4.94
C GLU A 283 -1.46 12.33 4.71
N VAL A 284 -2.04 12.29 3.51
CA VAL A 284 -3.17 13.16 3.16
C VAL A 284 -4.44 12.58 3.79
N LEU A 285 -5.21 13.42 4.45
CA LEU A 285 -6.49 13.01 5.01
C LEU A 285 -7.59 13.09 3.95
N PHE A 286 -8.41 12.05 3.87
CA PHE A 286 -9.61 12.08 3.04
C PHE A 286 -10.64 13.01 3.71
N PRO A 287 -11.13 14.06 3.02
CA PRO A 287 -12.09 15.00 3.60
C PRO A 287 -13.42 14.30 3.88
N GLU A 288 -13.94 14.44 5.09
CA GLU A 288 -15.33 14.07 5.38
C GLU A 288 -16.25 15.20 4.93
N LYS A 289 -17.16 14.92 4.02
CA LYS A 289 -18.31 15.79 3.85
C LYS A 289 -19.22 15.63 5.05
N THR A 290 -19.56 16.73 5.70
CA THR A 290 -20.77 16.82 6.52
C THR A 290 -21.96 16.57 5.56
N LEU A 291 -22.49 15.34 5.54
CA LEU A 291 -23.72 14.98 4.84
C LEU A 291 -24.92 15.51 5.63
#